data_4940f20730b4069af70c98c1c0c61654
#
_entry.id   4940f20730b4069af70c98c1c0c61654
#
_cell.length_a   1.000
_cell.length_b   1.000
_cell.length_c   1.000
_cell.angle_alpha   90.00
_cell.angle_beta   90.00
_cell.angle_gamma   90.00
#
_symmetry.space_group_name_H-M   'P 1'
#
loop_
_entity.id
_entity.type
_entity.pdbx_description
1 polymer ?
#
loop_
_entity_poly.entity_id
_entity_poly.type
_entity_poly.pdbx_seq_one_letter_code
_entity_poly.pdbx_strand_id
1 'polypeptide(L)'
;MTISFEGRVAIVTGAGGGLGRAYALELAKRGAKVVVNDLGASRDGSGHSDAAAAVVAEIAAAGGTAMADGGSVTDAAAMQAMADRAKAAWGGVHILINNAGILRDKSFAKMELADFRAVIDVHLNGAANCTKAVWGTMQEQGYGRILMTSSSTGLYGNFGQANYAAAKAGLAGLARTLALEGARHGIRVNTIAPTAATRMTEELFPPDMLGLFRPELVAPAALFLVSDDAPTGAIIGAGAGVVQAAHVTLTRGVRLAEPTPEAVAAQFAAIDDRAGEIVPQTGAEQAMTTLQRLQGN
;
A
#
# COMPACT_ATOMS: atom_id res chain seq x y z
N MET A 1 -7.17 18.42 -16.39
CA MET A 1 -7.27 18.73 -14.95
C MET A 1 -5.88 18.65 -14.33
N THR A 2 -5.53 19.58 -13.47
CA THR A 2 -4.25 19.53 -12.72
C THR A 2 -4.57 19.05 -11.30
N ILE A 3 -3.97 17.95 -10.88
CA ILE A 3 -4.07 17.46 -9.50
C ILE A 3 -3.23 18.37 -8.60
N SER A 4 -3.86 19.03 -7.63
CA SER A 4 -3.22 19.88 -6.62
C SER A 4 -3.42 19.29 -5.24
N PHE A 5 -2.45 19.51 -4.36
CA PHE A 5 -2.50 19.17 -2.94
C PHE A 5 -2.35 20.40 -2.04
N GLU A 6 -2.65 21.58 -2.58
CA GLU A 6 -2.61 22.83 -1.83
C GLU A 6 -3.49 22.74 -0.57
N GLY A 7 -2.94 23.16 0.58
CA GLY A 7 -3.61 23.05 1.87
C GLY A 7 -3.67 21.65 2.47
N ARG A 8 -3.20 20.61 1.79
CA ARG A 8 -3.19 19.24 2.30
C ARG A 8 -1.93 18.97 3.13
N VAL A 9 -2.07 18.15 4.16
CA VAL A 9 -0.98 17.64 5.00
C VAL A 9 -0.83 16.15 4.71
N ALA A 10 0.34 15.73 4.29
CA ALA A 10 0.67 14.36 3.93
C ALA A 10 1.73 13.77 4.86
N ILE A 11 1.56 12.52 5.26
CA ILE A 11 2.60 11.72 5.92
C ILE A 11 3.01 10.62 4.93
N VAL A 12 4.32 10.50 4.67
CA VAL A 12 4.88 9.45 3.83
C VAL A 12 5.91 8.67 4.67
N THR A 13 5.68 7.38 4.87
CA THR A 13 6.61 6.52 5.62
C THR A 13 7.62 5.86 4.69
N GLY A 14 8.85 5.62 5.18
CA GLY A 14 9.95 5.16 4.36
C GLY A 14 10.32 6.16 3.26
N ALA A 15 10.25 7.46 3.58
CA ALA A 15 10.37 8.54 2.63
C ALA A 15 11.80 9.11 2.48
N GLY A 16 12.79 8.52 3.14
CA GLY A 16 14.19 8.91 3.01
C GLY A 16 14.85 8.47 1.70
N GLY A 17 14.16 7.68 0.87
CA GLY A 17 14.69 7.21 -0.41
C GLY A 17 13.66 6.55 -1.31
N GLY A 18 14.09 6.17 -2.51
CA GLY A 18 13.29 5.37 -3.46
C GLY A 18 11.90 5.95 -3.74
N LEU A 19 10.90 5.08 -3.69
CA LEU A 19 9.51 5.45 -3.96
C LEU A 19 8.98 6.50 -2.99
N GLY A 20 9.22 6.32 -1.68
CA GLY A 20 8.73 7.25 -0.65
C GLY A 20 9.27 8.67 -0.83
N ARG A 21 10.57 8.81 -1.17
CA ARG A 21 11.17 10.11 -1.53
C ARG A 21 10.49 10.71 -2.77
N ALA A 22 10.29 9.92 -3.83
CA ALA A 22 9.64 10.40 -5.05
C ALA A 22 8.21 10.89 -4.77
N TYR A 23 7.46 10.18 -3.91
CA TYR A 23 6.11 10.61 -3.50
C TYR A 23 6.15 11.91 -2.68
N ALA A 24 7.06 12.00 -1.71
CA ALA A 24 7.19 13.18 -0.84
C ALA A 24 7.53 14.45 -1.65
N LEU A 25 8.49 14.35 -2.56
CA LEU A 25 8.89 15.45 -3.44
C LEU A 25 7.74 15.91 -4.36
N GLU A 26 7.05 14.96 -4.99
CA GLU A 26 5.98 15.30 -5.93
C GLU A 26 4.73 15.82 -5.22
N LEU A 27 4.41 15.35 -4.00
CA LEU A 27 3.37 15.93 -3.14
C LEU A 27 3.69 17.37 -2.74
N ALA A 28 4.92 17.63 -2.26
CA ALA A 28 5.37 18.97 -1.89
C ALA A 28 5.38 19.94 -3.06
N LYS A 29 5.86 19.51 -4.22
CA LYS A 29 5.83 20.29 -5.48
C LYS A 29 4.42 20.72 -5.88
N ARG A 30 3.40 19.94 -5.48
CA ARG A 30 1.97 20.21 -5.77
C ARG A 30 1.25 20.90 -4.60
N GLY A 31 1.98 21.45 -3.63
CA GLY A 31 1.47 22.31 -2.56
C GLY A 31 1.15 21.58 -1.24
N ALA A 32 1.41 20.28 -1.11
CA ALA A 32 1.25 19.60 0.17
C ALA A 32 2.33 20.01 1.17
N LYS A 33 1.97 20.05 2.45
CA LYS A 33 2.92 20.05 3.59
C LYS A 33 3.21 18.59 3.93
N VAL A 34 4.49 18.18 3.97
CA VAL A 34 4.85 16.76 4.01
C VAL A 34 5.64 16.41 5.27
N VAL A 35 5.16 15.40 6.01
CA VAL A 35 5.98 14.68 6.99
C VAL A 35 6.75 13.60 6.26
N VAL A 36 8.06 13.71 6.26
CA VAL A 36 9.00 12.72 5.73
C VAL A 36 9.41 11.82 6.88
N ASN A 37 8.74 10.66 7.01
CA ASN A 37 9.11 9.69 8.03
C ASN A 37 10.05 8.65 7.45
N ASP A 38 11.21 8.47 8.08
CA ASP A 38 12.16 7.42 7.76
C ASP A 38 13.07 7.15 8.97
N LEU A 39 13.21 5.89 9.35
CA LEU A 39 14.12 5.46 10.42
C LEU A 39 15.60 5.63 10.04
N GLY A 40 15.89 5.82 8.74
CA GLY A 40 17.25 5.86 8.21
C GLY A 40 17.94 4.49 8.17
N ALA A 41 17.17 3.42 8.27
CA ALA A 41 17.69 2.06 8.27
C ALA A 41 18.11 1.60 6.87
N SER A 42 19.01 0.59 6.84
CA SER A 42 19.37 -0.15 5.63
C SER A 42 18.22 -1.05 5.16
N ARG A 43 18.44 -1.74 4.03
CA ARG A 43 17.46 -2.64 3.39
C ARG A 43 16.89 -3.73 4.33
N ASP A 44 17.71 -4.25 5.24
CA ASP A 44 17.35 -5.30 6.20
C ASP A 44 16.74 -4.79 7.51
N GLY A 45 16.64 -3.46 7.66
CA GLY A 45 16.11 -2.78 8.84
C GLY A 45 17.16 -2.42 9.89
N SER A 46 18.47 -2.57 9.59
CA SER A 46 19.56 -2.20 10.50
C SER A 46 20.06 -0.78 10.27
N GLY A 47 20.69 -0.19 11.30
CA GLY A 47 21.34 1.12 11.21
C GLY A 47 20.38 2.32 11.28
N HIS A 48 20.98 3.52 11.25
CA HIS A 48 20.29 4.82 11.24
C HIS A 48 21.02 5.80 10.34
N SER A 49 20.30 6.70 9.69
CA SER A 49 20.85 7.81 8.90
C SER A 49 19.92 9.02 8.90
N ASP A 50 20.41 10.17 8.48
CA ASP A 50 19.65 11.42 8.36
C ASP A 50 18.86 11.50 7.03
N ALA A 51 18.46 10.37 6.45
CA ALA A 51 17.80 10.33 5.14
C ALA A 51 16.52 11.16 5.09
N ALA A 52 15.72 11.16 6.16
CA ALA A 52 14.52 11.99 6.25
C ALA A 52 14.87 13.49 6.19
N ALA A 53 15.90 13.93 6.94
CA ALA A 53 16.33 15.32 6.96
C ALA A 53 16.88 15.78 5.59
N ALA A 54 17.59 14.90 4.87
CA ALA A 54 18.06 15.20 3.53
C ALA A 54 16.90 15.47 2.55
N VAL A 55 15.83 14.68 2.58
CA VAL A 55 14.64 14.90 1.74
C VAL A 55 13.89 16.16 2.14
N VAL A 56 13.80 16.47 3.44
CA VAL A 56 13.23 17.75 3.92
C VAL A 56 14.00 18.93 3.38
N ALA A 57 15.35 18.89 3.41
CA ALA A 57 16.19 19.94 2.85
C ALA A 57 15.96 20.12 1.33
N GLU A 58 15.79 19.03 0.61
CA GLU A 58 15.50 19.03 -0.82
C GLU A 58 14.13 19.67 -1.12
N ILE A 59 13.10 19.32 -0.35
CA ILE A 59 11.77 19.93 -0.46
C ILE A 59 11.83 21.42 -0.17
N ALA A 60 12.56 21.82 0.89
CA ALA A 60 12.72 23.24 1.26
C ALA A 60 13.48 24.04 0.19
N ALA A 61 14.54 23.48 -0.42
CA ALA A 61 15.28 24.09 -1.50
C ALA A 61 14.41 24.31 -2.76
N ALA A 62 13.38 23.46 -2.96
CA ALA A 62 12.39 23.60 -4.03
C ALA A 62 11.22 24.54 -3.66
N GLY A 63 11.25 25.20 -2.47
CA GLY A 63 10.20 26.11 -1.99
C GLY A 63 9.01 25.42 -1.33
N GLY A 64 9.07 24.12 -1.09
CA GLY A 64 8.02 23.35 -0.41
C GLY A 64 8.16 23.39 1.11
N THR A 65 7.18 22.79 1.80
CA THR A 65 7.14 22.71 3.26
C THR A 65 7.17 21.26 3.72
N ALA A 66 8.14 20.89 4.55
CA ALA A 66 8.24 19.56 5.10
C ALA A 66 8.82 19.53 6.51
N MET A 67 8.59 18.45 7.25
CA MET A 67 9.27 18.14 8.51
C MET A 67 9.76 16.70 8.50
N ALA A 68 10.90 16.44 9.12
CA ALA A 68 11.44 15.09 9.28
C ALA A 68 10.84 14.40 10.52
N ASP A 69 10.68 13.08 10.41
CA ASP A 69 10.35 12.20 11.51
C ASP A 69 11.20 10.92 11.43
N GLY A 70 11.85 10.54 12.53
CA GLY A 70 12.71 9.37 12.64
C GLY A 70 12.05 8.20 13.40
N GLY A 71 10.75 8.26 13.67
CA GLY A 71 10.03 7.22 14.40
C GLY A 71 9.92 5.92 13.62
N SER A 72 10.03 4.78 14.32
CA SER A 72 9.79 3.46 13.72
C SER A 72 8.29 3.24 13.53
N VAL A 73 7.88 2.75 12.36
CA VAL A 73 6.49 2.36 12.09
C VAL A 73 6.02 1.20 12.99
N THR A 74 6.94 0.41 13.55
CA THR A 74 6.62 -0.67 14.49
C THR A 74 6.29 -0.16 15.90
N ASP A 75 6.58 1.11 16.19
CA ASP A 75 6.23 1.76 17.46
C ASP A 75 4.94 2.60 17.29
N ALA A 76 3.84 2.08 17.79
CA ALA A 76 2.54 2.74 17.70
C ALA A 76 2.51 4.11 18.42
N ALA A 77 3.25 4.25 19.54
CA ALA A 77 3.31 5.52 20.27
C ALA A 77 4.11 6.58 19.50
N ALA A 78 5.21 6.18 18.85
CA ALA A 78 5.96 7.07 17.96
C ALA A 78 5.11 7.52 16.76
N MET A 79 4.33 6.63 16.16
CA MET A 79 3.44 6.98 15.05
C MET A 79 2.31 7.92 15.47
N GLN A 80 1.74 7.72 16.67
CA GLN A 80 0.76 8.67 17.22
C GLN A 80 1.40 10.05 17.45
N ALA A 81 2.58 10.10 18.06
CA ALA A 81 3.30 11.36 18.28
C ALA A 81 3.66 12.07 16.97
N MET A 82 4.00 11.34 15.91
CA MET A 82 4.22 11.90 14.56
C MET A 82 2.94 12.56 14.01
N ALA A 83 1.80 11.85 14.09
CA ALA A 83 0.51 12.38 13.64
C ALA A 83 0.09 13.62 14.43
N ASP A 84 0.27 13.62 15.76
CA ASP A 84 -0.04 14.75 16.65
C ASP A 84 0.83 15.96 16.32
N ARG A 85 2.12 15.78 16.05
CA ARG A 85 3.00 16.86 15.60
C ARG A 85 2.54 17.48 14.28
N ALA A 86 2.15 16.65 13.30
CA ALA A 86 1.62 17.12 12.02
C ALA A 86 0.33 17.93 12.21
N LYS A 87 -0.60 17.41 13.03
CA LYS A 87 -1.87 18.07 13.37
C LYS A 87 -1.61 19.42 14.09
N ALA A 88 -0.70 19.45 15.06
CA ALA A 88 -0.36 20.68 15.79
C ALA A 88 0.29 21.74 14.91
N ALA A 89 1.19 21.33 14.01
CA ALA A 89 1.92 22.26 13.14
C ALA A 89 1.05 22.80 11.99
N TRP A 90 0.13 21.99 11.45
CA TRP A 90 -0.53 22.30 10.18
C TRP A 90 -2.05 22.11 10.18
N GLY A 91 -2.66 21.80 11.33
CA GLY A 91 -4.10 21.78 11.53
C GLY A 91 -4.79 20.47 11.21
N GLY A 92 -4.09 19.46 10.68
CA GLY A 92 -4.70 18.17 10.36
C GLY A 92 -3.76 17.20 9.67
N VAL A 93 -4.28 16.01 9.30
CA VAL A 93 -3.60 15.03 8.45
C VAL A 93 -4.59 14.57 7.40
N HIS A 94 -4.29 14.80 6.13
CA HIS A 94 -5.20 14.56 5.02
C HIS A 94 -4.82 13.33 4.19
N ILE A 95 -3.52 13.03 4.12
CA ILE A 95 -2.95 11.97 3.28
C ILE A 95 -1.98 11.15 4.12
N LEU A 96 -2.08 9.82 4.02
CA LEU A 96 -1.10 8.87 4.54
C LEU A 96 -0.66 7.93 3.44
N ILE A 97 0.64 7.85 3.17
CA ILE A 97 1.23 6.85 2.29
C ILE A 97 2.06 5.88 3.13
N ASN A 98 1.54 4.69 3.36
CA ASN A 98 2.22 3.59 4.00
C ASN A 98 3.17 2.93 3.00
N ASN A 99 4.45 3.33 3.03
CA ASN A 99 5.46 2.87 2.10
C ASN A 99 6.68 2.23 2.80
N ALA A 100 6.89 2.46 4.09
CA ALA A 100 7.99 1.87 4.84
C ALA A 100 8.07 0.34 4.70
N GLY A 101 9.28 -0.18 4.60
CA GLY A 101 9.47 -1.62 4.41
C GLY A 101 10.92 -2.06 4.49
N ILE A 102 11.10 -3.37 4.70
CA ILE A 102 12.40 -4.07 4.72
C ILE A 102 12.31 -5.35 3.90
N LEU A 103 13.44 -5.92 3.51
CA LEU A 103 13.54 -7.23 2.87
C LEU A 103 14.44 -8.16 3.67
N ARG A 104 13.97 -9.39 3.90
CA ARG A 104 14.71 -10.51 4.48
C ARG A 104 14.35 -11.78 3.72
N ASP A 105 14.77 -11.81 2.45
CA ASP A 105 14.39 -12.84 1.49
C ASP A 105 15.20 -14.11 1.69
N LYS A 106 14.51 -15.23 1.82
CA LYS A 106 15.06 -16.59 1.83
C LYS A 106 13.98 -17.57 1.38
N SER A 107 14.36 -18.71 0.79
CA SER A 107 13.39 -19.78 0.56
C SER A 107 12.75 -20.20 1.89
N PHE A 108 11.47 -20.55 1.88
CA PHE A 108 10.71 -20.83 3.10
C PHE A 108 11.38 -21.87 4.00
N ALA A 109 12.00 -22.91 3.40
CA ALA A 109 12.75 -23.94 4.15
C ALA A 109 13.98 -23.40 4.90
N LYS A 110 14.53 -22.25 4.47
CA LYS A 110 15.73 -21.63 5.09
C LYS A 110 15.41 -20.34 5.83
N MET A 111 14.14 -19.92 5.83
CA MET A 111 13.71 -18.68 6.46
C MET A 111 13.56 -18.86 7.97
N GLU A 112 14.22 -17.99 8.73
CA GLU A 112 14.01 -17.92 10.16
C GLU A 112 12.67 -17.25 10.48
N LEU A 113 11.91 -17.78 11.46
CA LEU A 113 10.63 -17.17 11.86
C LEU A 113 10.80 -15.76 12.43
N ALA A 114 11.96 -15.41 12.94
CA ALA A 114 12.28 -14.04 13.35
C ALA A 114 12.30 -13.08 12.16
N ASP A 115 12.89 -13.49 11.02
CA ASP A 115 12.86 -12.71 9.78
C ASP A 115 11.44 -12.58 9.21
N PHE A 116 10.65 -13.67 9.30
CA PHE A 116 9.25 -13.64 8.91
C PHE A 116 8.48 -12.60 9.72
N ARG A 117 8.57 -12.65 11.05
CA ARG A 117 7.88 -11.72 11.95
C ARG A 117 8.32 -10.29 11.74
N ALA A 118 9.64 -10.03 11.62
CA ALA A 118 10.15 -8.66 11.41
C ALA A 118 9.60 -8.02 10.14
N VAL A 119 9.46 -8.77 9.04
CA VAL A 119 8.88 -8.28 7.80
C VAL A 119 7.38 -7.99 7.96
N ILE A 120 6.62 -8.89 8.61
CA ILE A 120 5.21 -8.63 8.95
C ILE A 120 5.06 -7.39 9.83
N ASP A 121 5.90 -7.25 10.86
CA ASP A 121 5.83 -6.13 11.80
C ASP A 121 6.06 -4.78 11.12
N VAL A 122 7.07 -4.67 10.27
CA VAL A 122 7.34 -3.41 9.58
C VAL A 122 6.26 -3.09 8.54
N HIS A 123 5.92 -4.05 7.67
CA HIS A 123 5.04 -3.78 6.55
C HIS A 123 3.56 -3.72 6.93
N LEU A 124 3.06 -4.73 7.63
CA LEU A 124 1.62 -4.87 7.92
C LEU A 124 1.24 -4.18 9.23
N ASN A 125 1.89 -4.54 10.34
CA ASN A 125 1.61 -3.94 11.62
C ASN A 125 2.00 -2.46 11.64
N GLY A 126 3.12 -2.09 11.01
CA GLY A 126 3.55 -0.71 10.86
C GLY A 126 2.55 0.15 10.08
N ALA A 127 2.02 -0.36 8.97
CA ALA A 127 0.97 0.34 8.23
C ALA A 127 -0.33 0.47 9.05
N ALA A 128 -0.69 -0.55 9.83
CA ALA A 128 -1.83 -0.49 10.75
C ALA A 128 -1.62 0.56 11.84
N ASN A 129 -0.43 0.64 12.45
CA ASN A 129 -0.06 1.65 13.46
C ASN A 129 -0.19 3.07 12.89
N CYS A 130 0.43 3.33 11.74
CA CYS A 130 0.36 4.64 11.08
C CYS A 130 -1.09 5.01 10.72
N THR A 131 -1.84 4.08 10.18
CA THR A 131 -3.24 4.31 9.81
C THR A 131 -4.09 4.60 11.04
N LYS A 132 -3.92 3.84 12.12
CA LYS A 132 -4.63 4.07 13.38
C LYS A 132 -4.34 5.44 13.96
N ALA A 133 -3.09 5.90 13.90
CA ALA A 133 -2.67 7.21 14.40
C ALA A 133 -3.37 8.40 13.71
N VAL A 134 -3.71 8.27 12.43
CA VAL A 134 -4.35 9.35 11.66
C VAL A 134 -5.86 9.19 11.51
N TRP A 135 -6.39 7.99 11.78
CA TRP A 135 -7.78 7.63 11.46
C TRP A 135 -8.81 8.53 12.13
N GLY A 136 -8.66 8.78 13.44
CA GLY A 136 -9.57 9.65 14.20
C GLY A 136 -9.57 11.09 13.64
N THR A 137 -8.39 11.64 13.37
CA THR A 137 -8.26 12.98 12.77
C THR A 137 -8.92 13.03 11.39
N MET A 138 -8.75 12.02 10.54
CA MET A 138 -9.41 11.94 9.23
C MET A 138 -10.92 11.82 9.34
N GLN A 139 -11.44 11.08 10.34
CA GLN A 139 -12.88 11.01 10.61
C GLN A 139 -13.44 12.38 11.05
N GLU A 140 -12.78 13.06 11.97
CA GLU A 140 -13.17 14.42 12.45
C GLU A 140 -13.19 15.43 11.29
N GLN A 141 -12.26 15.34 10.35
CA GLN A 141 -12.15 16.22 9.19
C GLN A 141 -13.18 15.91 8.09
N GLY A 142 -13.81 14.71 8.10
CA GLY A 142 -14.63 14.22 7.00
C GLY A 142 -13.83 14.00 5.70
N TYR A 143 -12.51 13.79 5.81
CA TYR A 143 -11.61 13.64 4.68
C TYR A 143 -10.38 12.83 5.06
N GLY A 144 -10.02 11.85 4.26
CA GLY A 144 -8.79 11.09 4.37
C GLY A 144 -8.45 10.40 3.05
N ARG A 145 -7.16 10.28 2.76
CA ARG A 145 -6.61 9.53 1.63
C ARG A 145 -5.48 8.65 2.13
N ILE A 146 -5.65 7.35 2.02
CA ILE A 146 -4.67 6.39 2.52
C ILE A 146 -4.23 5.50 1.37
N LEU A 147 -2.92 5.38 1.19
CA LEU A 147 -2.31 4.49 0.20
C LEU A 147 -1.49 3.42 0.91
N MET A 148 -1.79 2.16 0.60
CA MET A 148 -1.01 1.00 1.04
C MET A 148 -0.08 0.56 -0.09
N THR A 149 1.23 0.52 0.17
CA THR A 149 2.21 0.04 -0.79
C THR A 149 2.34 -1.47 -0.70
N SER A 150 1.58 -2.18 -1.55
CA SER A 150 1.68 -3.62 -1.76
C SER A 150 2.83 -3.96 -2.72
N SER A 151 2.73 -5.01 -3.49
CA SER A 151 3.71 -5.49 -4.47
C SER A 151 3.06 -6.50 -5.40
N SER A 152 3.62 -6.69 -6.60
CA SER A 152 3.31 -7.86 -7.44
C SER A 152 3.54 -9.18 -6.69
N THR A 153 4.57 -9.25 -5.85
CA THR A 153 4.81 -10.40 -4.96
C THR A 153 3.66 -10.65 -4.00
N GLY A 154 3.03 -9.61 -3.45
CA GLY A 154 1.86 -9.75 -2.59
C GLY A 154 0.61 -10.18 -3.33
N LEU A 155 0.50 -9.88 -4.62
CA LEU A 155 -0.67 -10.23 -5.44
C LEU A 155 -0.52 -11.60 -6.11
N TYR A 156 0.70 -11.97 -6.52
CA TYR A 156 0.93 -13.14 -7.40
C TYR A 156 1.95 -14.13 -6.85
N GLY A 157 2.60 -13.81 -5.74
CA GLY A 157 3.68 -14.61 -5.16
C GLY A 157 5.03 -14.40 -5.85
N ASN A 158 6.11 -14.74 -5.14
CA ASN A 158 7.45 -14.84 -5.69
C ASN A 158 8.29 -15.80 -4.85
N PHE A 159 9.17 -16.58 -5.49
CA PHE A 159 10.04 -17.52 -4.80
C PHE A 159 10.97 -16.80 -3.82
N GLY A 160 11.11 -17.34 -2.61
CA GLY A 160 12.00 -16.79 -1.59
C GLY A 160 11.45 -15.61 -0.78
N GLN A 161 10.21 -15.22 -1.00
CA GLN A 161 9.59 -14.04 -0.39
C GLN A 161 8.30 -14.34 0.38
N ALA A 162 8.21 -15.47 1.06
CA ALA A 162 6.98 -15.87 1.77
C ALA A 162 6.55 -14.87 2.86
N ASN A 163 7.50 -14.30 3.61
CA ASN A 163 7.27 -13.24 4.60
C ASN A 163 6.76 -11.95 3.94
N TYR A 164 7.44 -11.52 2.89
CA TYR A 164 7.10 -10.30 2.15
C TYR A 164 5.77 -10.44 1.40
N ALA A 165 5.54 -11.58 0.73
CA ALA A 165 4.29 -11.88 0.06
C ALA A 165 3.10 -11.83 1.03
N ALA A 166 3.22 -12.49 2.20
CA ALA A 166 2.18 -12.48 3.23
C ALA A 166 1.88 -11.06 3.73
N ALA A 167 2.91 -10.27 4.03
CA ALA A 167 2.75 -8.88 4.46
C ALA A 167 2.05 -8.02 3.40
N LYS A 168 2.51 -8.10 2.15
CA LYS A 168 2.00 -7.28 1.04
C LYS A 168 0.61 -7.70 0.58
N ALA A 169 0.25 -8.98 0.66
CA ALA A 169 -1.12 -9.47 0.48
C ALA A 169 -2.04 -8.97 1.61
N GLY A 170 -1.55 -9.02 2.85
CA GLY A 170 -2.27 -8.49 4.01
C GLY A 170 -2.62 -7.01 3.89
N LEU A 171 -1.74 -6.18 3.31
CA LEU A 171 -2.01 -4.76 3.04
C LEU A 171 -3.17 -4.55 2.06
N ALA A 172 -3.29 -5.36 1.01
CA ALA A 172 -4.41 -5.28 0.08
C ALA A 172 -5.74 -5.65 0.76
N GLY A 173 -5.74 -6.68 1.61
CA GLY A 173 -6.90 -7.05 2.43
C GLY A 173 -7.30 -5.96 3.42
N LEU A 174 -6.32 -5.40 4.14
CA LEU A 174 -6.51 -4.29 5.08
C LEU A 174 -7.10 -3.06 4.36
N ALA A 175 -6.53 -2.68 3.20
CA ALA A 175 -7.00 -1.53 2.42
C ALA A 175 -8.47 -1.68 2.01
N ARG A 176 -8.88 -2.86 1.53
CA ARG A 176 -10.28 -3.14 1.13
C ARG A 176 -11.24 -3.01 2.30
N THR A 177 -10.89 -3.55 3.47
CA THR A 177 -11.71 -3.43 4.68
C THR A 177 -11.83 -1.97 5.13
N LEU A 178 -10.72 -1.26 5.22
CA LEU A 178 -10.69 0.14 5.64
C LEU A 178 -11.38 1.08 4.62
N ALA A 179 -11.41 0.72 3.33
CA ALA A 179 -12.17 1.44 2.32
C ALA A 179 -13.68 1.40 2.61
N LEU A 180 -14.20 0.26 3.07
CA LEU A 180 -15.59 0.12 3.48
C LEU A 180 -15.90 0.89 4.77
N GLU A 181 -15.04 0.76 5.79
CA GLU A 181 -15.21 1.44 7.07
C GLU A 181 -15.08 2.96 6.96
N GLY A 182 -14.20 3.44 6.09
CA GLY A 182 -13.91 4.86 5.87
C GLY A 182 -14.95 5.59 5.03
N ALA A 183 -15.74 4.89 4.23
CA ALA A 183 -16.61 5.47 3.21
C ALA A 183 -17.55 6.56 3.78
N ARG A 184 -18.21 6.29 4.91
CA ARG A 184 -19.12 7.24 5.57
C ARG A 184 -18.44 8.48 6.15
N HIS A 185 -17.11 8.47 6.26
CA HIS A 185 -16.30 9.56 6.79
C HIS A 185 -15.48 10.28 5.71
N GLY A 186 -15.75 10.03 4.43
CA GLY A 186 -14.99 10.62 3.32
C GLY A 186 -13.54 10.11 3.22
N ILE A 187 -13.21 9.01 3.90
CA ILE A 187 -11.89 8.39 3.86
C ILE A 187 -11.87 7.38 2.72
N ARG A 188 -10.91 7.55 1.80
CA ARG A 188 -10.65 6.62 0.69
C ARG A 188 -9.33 5.90 0.92
N VAL A 189 -9.33 4.58 0.73
CA VAL A 189 -8.16 3.74 0.95
C VAL A 189 -7.90 2.91 -0.29
N ASN A 190 -6.68 3.00 -0.83
CA ASN A 190 -6.27 2.32 -2.05
C ASN A 190 -4.94 1.57 -1.85
N THR A 191 -4.62 0.72 -2.80
CA THR A 191 -3.39 -0.07 -2.82
C THR A 191 -2.63 0.20 -4.10
N ILE A 192 -1.31 0.41 -4.00
CA ILE A 192 -0.41 0.41 -5.14
C ILE A 192 0.52 -0.81 -5.05
N ALA A 193 0.74 -1.49 -6.17
CA ALA A 193 1.72 -2.56 -6.36
C ALA A 193 2.80 -2.07 -7.34
N PRO A 194 3.83 -1.37 -6.85
CA PRO A 194 4.82 -0.73 -7.70
C PRO A 194 5.87 -1.71 -8.23
N THR A 195 6.38 -1.42 -9.43
CA THR A 195 7.60 -2.02 -9.97
C THR A 195 8.59 -0.88 -10.25
N ALA A 196 9.63 -0.77 -9.41
CA ALA A 196 10.63 0.28 -9.52
C ALA A 196 12.01 -0.23 -9.09
N ALA A 197 13.05 0.29 -9.72
CA ALA A 197 14.43 0.11 -9.31
C ALA A 197 14.73 1.06 -8.13
N THR A 198 14.92 0.48 -6.96
CA THR A 198 15.26 1.18 -5.72
C THR A 198 16.41 0.43 -5.05
N ARG A 199 16.99 0.97 -3.98
CA ARG A 199 17.98 0.21 -3.17
C ARG A 199 17.52 -1.20 -2.79
N MET A 200 16.21 -1.43 -2.74
CA MET A 200 15.65 -2.75 -2.39
C MET A 200 15.61 -3.72 -3.58
N THR A 201 15.59 -3.22 -4.80
CA THR A 201 15.24 -4.00 -6.00
C THR A 201 16.21 -3.82 -7.16
N GLU A 202 17.16 -2.88 -7.09
CA GLU A 202 18.08 -2.57 -8.19
C GLU A 202 18.89 -3.78 -8.67
N GLU A 203 19.25 -4.68 -7.76
CA GLU A 203 19.95 -5.94 -8.07
C GLU A 203 19.10 -6.94 -8.90
N LEU A 204 17.78 -6.72 -8.95
CA LEU A 204 16.85 -7.57 -9.71
C LEU A 204 16.71 -7.14 -11.17
N PHE A 205 17.23 -5.97 -11.53
CA PHE A 205 17.12 -5.42 -12.88
C PHE A 205 18.48 -5.46 -13.59
N PRO A 206 18.49 -5.82 -14.87
CA PRO A 206 19.67 -5.58 -15.72
C PRO A 206 20.05 -4.10 -15.71
N PRO A 207 21.35 -3.75 -15.75
CA PRO A 207 21.80 -2.36 -15.64
C PRO A 207 21.20 -1.41 -16.68
N ASP A 208 20.95 -1.88 -17.89
CA ASP A 208 20.33 -1.15 -18.99
C ASP A 208 18.83 -0.87 -18.77
N MET A 209 18.18 -1.61 -17.87
CA MET A 209 16.76 -1.43 -17.54
C MET A 209 16.53 -0.51 -16.33
N LEU A 210 17.54 -0.22 -15.52
CA LEU A 210 17.38 0.61 -14.30
C LEU A 210 16.75 1.99 -14.62
N GLY A 211 17.15 2.60 -15.72
CA GLY A 211 16.59 3.89 -16.17
C GLY A 211 15.11 3.84 -16.55
N LEU A 212 14.59 2.68 -16.92
CA LEU A 212 13.18 2.48 -17.26
C LEU A 212 12.28 2.34 -16.01
N PHE A 213 12.84 1.84 -14.91
CA PHE A 213 12.08 1.56 -13.68
C PHE A 213 12.35 2.58 -12.57
N ARG A 214 12.58 3.84 -12.92
CA ARG A 214 12.79 4.90 -11.93
C ARG A 214 11.57 5.10 -11.04
N PRO A 215 11.74 5.32 -9.71
CA PRO A 215 10.66 5.60 -8.77
C PRO A 215 9.72 6.73 -9.18
N GLU A 216 10.25 7.75 -9.85
CA GLU A 216 9.50 8.92 -10.31
C GLU A 216 8.40 8.56 -11.32
N LEU A 217 8.55 7.43 -12.05
CA LEU A 217 7.55 6.94 -13.00
C LEU A 217 6.37 6.23 -12.32
N VAL A 218 6.48 5.90 -11.04
CA VAL A 218 5.40 5.35 -10.20
C VAL A 218 4.63 6.46 -9.49
N ALA A 219 5.29 7.56 -9.15
CA ALA A 219 4.71 8.65 -8.37
C ALA A 219 3.37 9.20 -8.93
N PRO A 220 3.18 9.37 -10.25
CA PRO A 220 1.90 9.84 -10.79
C PRO A 220 0.71 8.95 -10.41
N ALA A 221 0.86 7.63 -10.45
CA ALA A 221 -0.20 6.69 -10.06
C ALA A 221 -0.47 6.75 -8.55
N ALA A 222 0.58 6.83 -7.73
CA ALA A 222 0.45 6.96 -6.28
C ALA A 222 -0.29 8.26 -5.91
N LEU A 223 0.07 9.38 -6.52
CA LEU A 223 -0.56 10.67 -6.28
C LEU A 223 -2.02 10.72 -6.73
N PHE A 224 -2.35 10.11 -7.87
CA PHE A 224 -3.75 9.95 -8.27
C PHE A 224 -4.56 9.20 -7.22
N LEU A 225 -4.01 8.11 -6.66
CA LEU A 225 -4.69 7.29 -5.64
C LEU A 225 -4.89 8.00 -4.28
N VAL A 226 -4.26 9.15 -4.07
CA VAL A 226 -4.45 10.00 -2.89
C VAL A 226 -5.01 11.39 -3.21
N SER A 227 -5.47 11.62 -4.43
CA SER A 227 -6.09 12.87 -4.87
C SER A 227 -7.56 12.96 -4.46
N ASP A 228 -8.19 14.12 -4.73
CA ASP A 228 -9.63 14.30 -4.52
C ASP A 228 -10.46 13.40 -5.42
N ASP A 229 -9.97 13.04 -6.62
CA ASP A 229 -10.61 12.16 -7.59
C ASP A 229 -10.28 10.67 -7.39
N ALA A 230 -9.50 10.32 -6.35
CA ALA A 230 -9.10 8.94 -6.11
C ALA A 230 -10.31 8.00 -6.00
N PRO A 231 -10.26 6.77 -6.53
CA PRO A 231 -11.22 5.72 -6.18
C PRO A 231 -11.07 5.32 -4.71
N THR A 232 -11.85 4.34 -4.26
CA THR A 232 -11.61 3.64 -3.00
C THR A 232 -11.65 2.12 -3.20
N GLY A 233 -10.81 1.38 -2.51
CA GLY A 233 -10.68 -0.08 -2.62
C GLY A 233 -9.94 -0.57 -3.88
N ALA A 234 -9.37 0.34 -4.68
CA ALA A 234 -8.65 -0.02 -5.89
C ALA A 234 -7.27 -0.61 -5.59
N ILE A 235 -6.83 -1.54 -6.45
CA ILE A 235 -5.47 -2.08 -6.48
C ILE A 235 -4.87 -1.73 -7.83
N ILE A 236 -3.81 -0.93 -7.84
CA ILE A 236 -3.16 -0.45 -9.06
C ILE A 236 -1.70 -0.91 -9.09
N GLY A 237 -1.33 -1.62 -10.16
CA GLY A 237 0.07 -1.85 -10.53
C GLY A 237 0.63 -0.66 -11.29
N ALA A 238 1.87 -0.22 -10.97
CA ALA A 238 2.51 0.88 -11.67
C ALA A 238 4.03 0.67 -11.78
N GLY A 239 4.59 0.89 -12.97
CA GLY A 239 6.03 0.80 -13.20
C GLY A 239 6.38 1.17 -14.65
N ALA A 240 7.54 1.76 -14.87
CA ALA A 240 8.01 2.17 -16.20
C ALA A 240 6.98 2.97 -17.03
N GLY A 241 6.09 3.75 -16.36
CA GLY A 241 5.03 4.49 -17.03
C GLY A 241 3.80 3.66 -17.39
N VAL A 242 3.80 2.36 -17.16
CA VAL A 242 2.63 1.47 -17.33
C VAL A 242 1.81 1.46 -16.05
N VAL A 243 0.48 1.61 -16.18
CA VAL A 243 -0.47 1.58 -15.06
C VAL A 243 -1.57 0.57 -15.36
N GLN A 244 -1.83 -0.33 -14.42
CA GLN A 244 -2.76 -1.45 -14.58
C GLN A 244 -3.62 -1.62 -13.34
N ALA A 245 -4.89 -1.98 -13.50
CA ALA A 245 -5.73 -2.37 -12.38
C ALA A 245 -5.60 -3.88 -12.12
N ALA A 246 -5.54 -4.27 -10.84
CA ALA A 246 -5.62 -5.65 -10.40
C ALA A 246 -6.93 -5.87 -9.62
N HIS A 247 -7.54 -7.05 -9.80
CA HIS A 247 -8.80 -7.39 -9.16
C HIS A 247 -8.71 -8.75 -8.46
N VAL A 248 -9.42 -8.89 -7.34
CA VAL A 248 -9.75 -10.18 -6.75
C VAL A 248 -11.12 -10.56 -7.27
N THR A 249 -11.17 -11.62 -8.08
CA THR A 249 -12.37 -12.06 -8.79
C THR A 249 -12.94 -13.33 -8.17
N LEU A 250 -14.21 -13.60 -8.44
CA LEU A 250 -14.91 -14.82 -8.08
C LEU A 250 -15.56 -15.39 -9.35
N THR A 251 -15.27 -16.64 -9.68
CA THR A 251 -15.93 -17.35 -10.78
C THR A 251 -17.40 -17.59 -10.49
N ARG A 252 -18.17 -17.90 -11.51
CA ARG A 252 -19.57 -18.29 -11.33
C ARG A 252 -19.73 -19.58 -10.52
N GLY A 253 -18.76 -20.51 -10.63
CA GLY A 253 -18.82 -21.81 -9.99
C GLY A 253 -19.97 -22.68 -10.45
N VAL A 254 -20.15 -23.81 -9.78
CA VAL A 254 -21.22 -24.78 -10.03
C VAL A 254 -21.94 -25.16 -8.75
N ARG A 255 -23.21 -25.55 -8.84
CA ARG A 255 -23.93 -26.18 -7.75
C ARG A 255 -23.77 -27.69 -7.86
N LEU A 256 -23.21 -28.33 -6.85
CA LEU A 256 -23.12 -29.78 -6.74
C LEU A 256 -24.39 -30.32 -6.07
N ALA A 257 -25.08 -31.30 -6.68
CA ALA A 257 -26.27 -31.92 -6.09
C ALA A 257 -25.89 -32.70 -4.82
N GLU A 258 -24.79 -33.44 -4.90
CA GLU A 258 -24.16 -34.13 -3.77
C GLU A 258 -22.70 -33.64 -3.68
N PRO A 259 -22.34 -32.80 -2.66
CA PRO A 259 -21.02 -32.24 -2.52
C PRO A 259 -20.06 -33.26 -1.90
N THR A 260 -19.32 -33.95 -2.73
CA THR A 260 -18.23 -34.88 -2.37
C THR A 260 -16.91 -34.40 -2.94
N PRO A 261 -15.74 -34.79 -2.40
CA PRO A 261 -14.43 -34.48 -3.00
C PRO A 261 -14.33 -34.91 -4.47
N GLU A 262 -14.91 -36.07 -4.81
CA GLU A 262 -14.92 -36.61 -6.18
C GLU A 262 -15.79 -35.77 -7.11
N ALA A 263 -16.94 -35.28 -6.64
CA ALA A 263 -17.79 -34.38 -7.41
C ALA A 263 -17.10 -33.01 -7.64
N VAL A 264 -16.38 -32.47 -6.65
CA VAL A 264 -15.55 -31.27 -6.83
C VAL A 264 -14.48 -31.53 -7.89
N ALA A 265 -13.74 -32.63 -7.78
CA ALA A 265 -12.69 -32.98 -8.73
C ALA A 265 -13.24 -33.12 -10.15
N ALA A 266 -14.37 -33.82 -10.34
CA ALA A 266 -15.02 -34.01 -11.62
C ALA A 266 -15.51 -32.71 -12.28
N GLN A 267 -15.89 -31.71 -11.46
CA GLN A 267 -16.42 -30.43 -11.92
C GLN A 267 -15.37 -29.29 -11.89
N PHE A 268 -14.11 -29.58 -11.55
CA PHE A 268 -13.11 -28.54 -11.29
C PHE A 268 -12.92 -27.57 -12.48
N ALA A 269 -12.92 -28.05 -13.70
CA ALA A 269 -12.82 -27.20 -14.89
C ALA A 269 -13.98 -26.20 -15.03
N ALA A 270 -15.20 -26.58 -14.65
CA ALA A 270 -16.37 -25.71 -14.65
C ALA A 270 -16.36 -24.76 -13.43
N ILE A 271 -15.80 -25.18 -12.29
CA ILE A 271 -15.62 -24.34 -11.11
C ILE A 271 -14.62 -23.22 -11.40
N ASP A 272 -13.53 -23.53 -12.14
CA ASP A 272 -12.45 -22.59 -12.48
C ASP A 272 -12.70 -21.78 -13.76
N ASP A 273 -13.83 -22.02 -14.45
CA ASP A 273 -14.19 -21.26 -15.64
C ASP A 273 -14.39 -19.78 -15.29
N ARG A 274 -13.55 -18.94 -15.88
CA ARG A 274 -13.56 -17.49 -15.65
C ARG A 274 -14.61 -16.74 -16.48
N ALA A 275 -15.36 -17.42 -17.33
CA ALA A 275 -16.43 -16.81 -18.10
C ALA A 275 -17.52 -16.23 -17.18
N GLY A 276 -17.67 -14.90 -17.21
CA GLY A 276 -18.62 -14.18 -16.37
C GLY A 276 -18.23 -14.13 -14.89
N GLU A 277 -16.92 -14.17 -14.58
CA GLU A 277 -16.41 -13.83 -13.24
C GLU A 277 -16.85 -12.44 -12.81
N ILE A 278 -16.98 -12.23 -11.52
CA ILE A 278 -17.34 -10.94 -10.93
C ILE A 278 -16.20 -10.44 -10.02
N VAL A 279 -16.22 -9.14 -9.72
CA VAL A 279 -15.33 -8.50 -8.72
C VAL A 279 -16.17 -8.16 -7.49
N PRO A 280 -16.27 -9.03 -6.48
CA PRO A 280 -17.03 -8.74 -5.27
C PRO A 280 -16.48 -7.52 -4.54
N GLN A 281 -17.35 -6.61 -4.13
CA GLN A 281 -16.99 -5.41 -3.39
C GLN A 281 -16.90 -5.69 -1.88
N THR A 282 -17.63 -6.68 -1.38
CA THR A 282 -17.64 -7.08 0.03
C THR A 282 -17.59 -8.60 0.18
N GLY A 283 -17.16 -9.07 1.36
CA GLY A 283 -17.24 -10.51 1.69
C GLY A 283 -18.68 -11.04 1.71
N ALA A 284 -19.67 -10.21 1.99
CA ALA A 284 -21.08 -10.60 1.98
C ALA A 284 -21.58 -10.93 0.56
N GLU A 285 -21.04 -10.31 -0.48
CA GLU A 285 -21.43 -10.58 -1.87
C GLU A 285 -21.10 -12.02 -2.31
N GLN A 286 -20.04 -12.63 -1.77
CA GLN A 286 -19.77 -14.04 -2.01
C GLN A 286 -20.92 -14.93 -1.50
N ALA A 287 -21.42 -14.66 -0.27
CA ALA A 287 -22.56 -15.40 0.29
C ALA A 287 -23.84 -15.17 -0.52
N MET A 288 -24.09 -13.94 -0.96
CA MET A 288 -25.24 -13.61 -1.80
C MET A 288 -25.18 -14.33 -3.15
N THR A 289 -24.02 -14.40 -3.80
CA THR A 289 -23.81 -15.15 -5.04
C THR A 289 -24.10 -16.63 -4.83
N THR A 290 -23.67 -17.21 -3.68
CA THR A 290 -23.96 -18.60 -3.33
C THR A 290 -25.48 -18.82 -3.20
N LEU A 291 -26.23 -17.93 -2.52
CA LEU A 291 -27.68 -18.02 -2.39
C LEU A 291 -28.40 -17.93 -3.74
N GLN A 292 -27.97 -17.03 -4.63
CA GLN A 292 -28.53 -16.92 -5.98
C GLN A 292 -28.38 -18.23 -6.76
N ARG A 293 -27.21 -18.87 -6.65
CA ARG A 293 -26.96 -20.19 -7.27
C ARG A 293 -27.84 -21.29 -6.70
N LEU A 294 -28.19 -21.26 -5.42
CA LEU A 294 -29.13 -22.20 -4.82
C LEU A 294 -30.55 -22.04 -5.36
N GLN A 295 -30.93 -20.83 -5.76
CA GLN A 295 -32.26 -20.52 -6.28
C GLN A 295 -32.40 -20.76 -7.78
N GLY A 296 -31.35 -21.18 -8.48
CA GLY A 296 -31.38 -21.52 -9.90
C GLY A 296 -31.20 -20.35 -10.85
N ASN A 297 -30.69 -19.22 -10.34
CA ASN A 297 -30.36 -18.00 -11.12
C ASN A 297 -28.84 -17.92 -11.45
#